data_f25cc0f726218838f7d79a3b4b703f95
#
_entry.id   f25cc0f726218838f7d79a3b4b703f95
#
_cell.length_a   1.000
_cell.length_b   1.000
_cell.length_c   1.000
_cell.angle_alpha   90.00
_cell.angle_beta   90.00
_cell.angle_gamma   90.00
#
_symmetry.space_group_name_H-M   'P 1'
#
loop_
_entity.id
_entity.type
_entity.pdbx_description
1 polymer ?
#
loop_
_entity_poly.entity_id
_entity_poly.type
_entity_poly.pdbx_seq_one_letter_code
_entity_poly.pdbx_strand_id
1 'polypeptide(L)'
;FRSRLVIQGRLKNQLITSFGRNISAEWPESLLLSHSQVQQAVVIGEGQAFLAALIYANQAMSDDELAAHITAQNAQLPEYAQIKNWHRMAKPMSHTQGLLTSNNRPKRDVINQFFATEISALYQEATSMSQFFNILQAETQKERDYLLAAPIISRVFKGEVSLSEYASFLTQAYHHVKHTVPLLMAVGAKLSDKQEWLREAVAEYIEEELGHQEWVLNDIAACGFDKELVRHSRPQFSTELMVSYAYDAINRGNPLAFFGMVHVLEGTSIALADNAAGQIREVVGLPKKAFTYLTSHGALDIEHVKFFENLMNKIDNEDDQQAIIHAAKCFYKLYGNIFRDLDSEPFFSEADLEQSA
;
A
#
# COMPACT_ATOMS: atom_id res chain seq x y z
N PHE A 1 -27.16 17.94 16.30
CA PHE A 1 -26.14 16.90 16.50
C PHE A 1 -25.52 17.11 17.86
N ARG A 2 -25.71 16.19 18.84
CA ARG A 2 -24.99 16.19 20.11
C ARG A 2 -23.70 15.40 19.89
N SER A 3 -22.56 16.08 19.74
CA SER A 3 -21.24 15.44 19.75
C SER A 3 -21.00 14.86 21.16
N ARG A 4 -20.86 13.55 21.26
CA ARG A 4 -20.39 12.88 22.46
C ARG A 4 -18.88 12.71 22.36
N LEU A 5 -18.15 13.24 23.35
CA LEU A 5 -16.73 12.95 23.52
C LEU A 5 -16.60 11.51 24.02
N VAL A 6 -15.98 10.64 23.22
CA VAL A 6 -15.66 9.26 23.61
C VAL A 6 -14.17 9.19 23.89
N ILE A 7 -13.77 8.93 25.13
CA ILE A 7 -12.38 8.72 25.51
C ILE A 7 -12.03 7.28 25.14
N GLN A 8 -11.18 7.10 24.12
CA GLN A 8 -10.78 5.78 23.59
C GLN A 8 -9.50 5.22 24.23
N GLY A 9 -8.84 5.92 25.15
CA GLY A 9 -7.63 5.47 25.81
C GLY A 9 -6.65 6.60 26.12
N ARG A 10 -5.46 6.25 26.63
CA ARG A 10 -4.41 7.21 26.96
C ARG A 10 -3.45 7.37 25.77
N LEU A 11 -2.98 8.57 25.52
CA LEU A 11 -2.00 8.87 24.46
C LEU A 11 -0.74 7.98 24.54
N LYS A 12 -0.29 7.63 25.75
CA LYS A 12 0.86 6.72 25.99
C LYS A 12 0.60 5.25 25.69
N ASN A 13 -0.64 4.84 25.42
CA ASN A 13 -1.01 3.46 25.08
C ASN A 13 -1.44 3.35 23.61
N GLN A 14 -1.18 4.38 22.81
CA GLN A 14 -1.29 4.30 21.36
C GLN A 14 -0.05 3.63 20.78
N LEU A 15 -0.28 2.66 19.91
CA LEU A 15 0.73 2.01 19.08
C LEU A 15 0.64 2.61 17.67
N ILE A 16 1.77 3.00 17.13
CA ILE A 16 1.86 3.46 15.74
C ILE A 16 2.53 2.33 14.96
N THR A 17 1.77 1.65 14.10
CA THR A 17 2.32 0.60 13.25
C THR A 17 3.26 1.16 12.18
N SER A 18 4.06 0.33 11.53
CA SER A 18 4.92 0.72 10.39
C SER A 18 4.14 1.34 9.23
N PHE A 19 2.83 1.09 9.16
CA PHE A 19 1.90 1.70 8.19
C PHE A 19 1.27 3.02 8.68
N GLY A 20 1.75 3.60 9.78
CA GLY A 20 1.25 4.87 10.33
C GLY A 20 -0.15 4.78 10.97
N ARG A 21 -0.67 3.58 11.26
CA ARG A 21 -1.96 3.40 11.93
C ARG A 21 -1.82 3.61 13.43
N ASN A 22 -2.63 4.51 13.97
CA ASN A 22 -2.73 4.77 15.41
C ASN A 22 -3.76 3.82 16.02
N ILE A 23 -3.33 2.92 16.89
CA ILE A 23 -4.18 1.90 17.52
C ILE A 23 -4.07 2.03 19.04
N SER A 24 -5.19 2.14 19.73
CA SER A 24 -5.21 2.03 21.20
C SER A 24 -4.98 0.56 21.58
N ALA A 25 -3.83 0.26 22.19
CA ALA A 25 -3.52 -1.10 22.62
C ALA A 25 -4.54 -1.66 23.63
N GLU A 26 -5.16 -0.79 24.44
CA GLU A 26 -6.18 -1.18 25.43
C GLU A 26 -7.43 -1.80 24.77
N TRP A 27 -7.72 -1.45 23.52
CA TRP A 27 -8.89 -1.97 22.81
C TRP A 27 -8.77 -3.48 22.54
N PRO A 28 -7.82 -4.01 21.77
CA PRO A 28 -7.67 -5.45 21.60
C PRO A 28 -7.32 -6.16 22.93
N GLU A 29 -6.58 -5.54 23.86
CA GLU A 29 -6.31 -6.11 25.18
C GLU A 29 -7.60 -6.39 25.98
N SER A 30 -8.57 -5.46 25.93
CA SER A 30 -9.85 -5.64 26.63
C SER A 30 -10.67 -6.82 26.08
N LEU A 31 -10.60 -7.06 24.78
CA LEU A 31 -11.25 -8.20 24.14
C LEU A 31 -10.55 -9.51 24.51
N LEU A 32 -9.23 -9.56 24.52
CA LEU A 32 -8.48 -10.75 24.95
C LEU A 32 -8.79 -11.10 26.42
N LEU A 33 -8.89 -10.10 27.29
CA LEU A 33 -9.21 -10.25 28.72
C LEU A 33 -10.68 -10.59 29.00
N SER A 34 -11.54 -10.66 28.00
CA SER A 34 -12.97 -11.04 28.18
C SER A 34 -13.16 -12.51 28.58
N HIS A 35 -12.17 -13.37 28.35
CA HIS A 35 -12.20 -14.77 28.77
C HIS A 35 -11.69 -14.93 30.21
N SER A 36 -12.44 -15.61 31.07
CA SER A 36 -12.13 -15.76 32.50
C SER A 36 -10.79 -16.43 32.81
N GLN A 37 -10.27 -17.23 31.88
CA GLN A 37 -8.98 -17.91 32.01
C GLN A 37 -7.81 -17.08 31.49
N VAL A 38 -8.04 -15.98 30.76
CA VAL A 38 -7.00 -15.04 30.33
C VAL A 38 -6.83 -13.97 31.41
N GLN A 39 -5.70 -14.00 32.08
CA GLN A 39 -5.45 -13.16 33.26
C GLN A 39 -4.67 -11.89 32.94
N GLN A 40 -3.77 -11.94 31.95
CA GLN A 40 -3.00 -10.78 31.50
C GLN A 40 -2.83 -10.83 29.96
N ALA A 41 -2.96 -9.69 29.33
CA ALA A 41 -2.67 -9.51 27.92
C ALA A 41 -2.00 -8.15 27.72
N VAL A 42 -0.91 -8.13 26.94
CA VAL A 42 -0.21 -6.92 26.50
C VAL A 42 -0.04 -7.00 25.01
N VAL A 43 -0.62 -6.05 24.30
CA VAL A 43 -0.53 -5.95 22.83
C VAL A 43 0.70 -5.12 22.46
N ILE A 44 1.44 -5.61 21.49
CA ILE A 44 2.68 -5.04 20.97
C ILE A 44 2.47 -4.76 19.49
N GLY A 45 3.11 -3.71 18.95
CA GLY A 45 2.94 -3.35 17.54
C GLY A 45 3.57 -2.02 17.17
N GLU A 46 4.28 -1.37 18.10
CA GLU A 46 4.97 -0.10 17.83
C GLU A 46 6.04 -0.30 16.76
N GLY A 47 5.92 0.44 15.63
CA GLY A 47 6.81 0.32 14.48
C GLY A 47 6.74 -1.02 13.74
N GLN A 48 5.79 -1.91 14.05
CA GLN A 48 5.65 -3.23 13.46
C GLN A 48 4.54 -3.27 12.40
N ALA A 49 4.63 -4.25 11.48
CA ALA A 49 3.66 -4.40 10.40
C ALA A 49 2.26 -4.87 10.89
N PHE A 50 2.18 -5.51 12.04
CA PHE A 50 0.95 -6.02 12.64
C PHE A 50 1.03 -6.03 14.15
N LEU A 51 -0.12 -6.30 14.81
CA LEU A 51 -0.16 -6.44 16.26
C LEU A 51 0.11 -7.89 16.68
N ALA A 52 0.94 -8.05 17.70
CA ALA A 52 1.14 -9.30 18.42
C ALA A 52 0.74 -9.14 19.89
N ALA A 53 0.61 -10.24 20.63
CA ALA A 53 0.24 -10.20 22.04
C ALA A 53 1.12 -11.12 22.92
N LEU A 54 1.47 -10.61 24.10
CA LEU A 54 1.96 -11.44 25.21
C LEU A 54 0.78 -11.76 26.11
N ILE A 55 0.47 -13.05 26.30
CA ILE A 55 -0.73 -13.48 27.02
C ILE A 55 -0.36 -14.44 28.16
N TYR A 56 -0.86 -14.16 29.35
CA TYR A 56 -0.85 -15.12 30.43
C TYR A 56 -2.27 -15.66 30.68
N ALA A 57 -2.42 -16.95 30.45
CA ALA A 57 -3.68 -17.66 30.66
C ALA A 57 -3.48 -18.79 31.69
N ASN A 58 -4.58 -19.18 32.34
CA ASN A 58 -4.61 -20.31 33.27
C ASN A 58 -4.07 -21.57 32.58
N GLN A 59 -3.30 -22.39 33.33
CA GLN A 59 -2.74 -23.65 32.82
C GLN A 59 -3.80 -24.67 32.37
N ALA A 60 -5.03 -24.55 32.86
CA ALA A 60 -6.14 -25.37 32.43
C ALA A 60 -6.66 -25.04 31.01
N MET A 61 -6.34 -23.87 30.47
CA MET A 61 -6.66 -23.47 29.09
C MET A 61 -5.57 -23.98 28.14
N SER A 62 -5.91 -24.80 27.19
CA SER A 62 -4.96 -25.27 26.16
C SER A 62 -4.59 -24.14 25.19
N ASP A 63 -3.49 -24.34 24.42
CA ASP A 63 -3.09 -23.39 23.39
C ASP A 63 -4.10 -23.32 22.25
N ASP A 64 -4.78 -24.42 21.91
CA ASP A 64 -5.85 -24.45 20.91
C ASP A 64 -7.06 -23.64 21.36
N GLU A 65 -7.46 -23.74 22.64
CA GLU A 65 -8.55 -22.93 23.20
C GLU A 65 -8.19 -21.45 23.24
N LEU A 66 -6.95 -21.10 23.56
CA LEU A 66 -6.45 -19.73 23.53
C LEU A 66 -6.43 -19.17 22.09
N ALA A 67 -5.96 -19.95 21.12
CA ALA A 67 -5.96 -19.59 19.72
C ALA A 67 -7.40 -19.38 19.18
N ALA A 68 -8.33 -20.27 19.53
CA ALA A 68 -9.74 -20.13 19.17
C ALA A 68 -10.36 -18.86 19.79
N HIS A 69 -10.02 -18.55 21.04
CA HIS A 69 -10.46 -17.32 21.70
C HIS A 69 -9.92 -16.08 20.97
N ILE A 70 -8.62 -16.02 20.64
CA ILE A 70 -8.01 -14.91 19.91
C ILE A 70 -8.69 -14.72 18.54
N THR A 71 -8.93 -15.81 17.81
CA THR A 71 -9.62 -15.79 16.52
C THR A 71 -11.04 -15.21 16.65
N ALA A 72 -11.80 -15.61 17.67
CA ALA A 72 -13.13 -15.10 17.92
C ALA A 72 -13.14 -13.60 18.29
N GLN A 73 -12.11 -13.12 19.01
CA GLN A 73 -11.98 -11.69 19.33
C GLN A 73 -11.52 -10.88 18.12
N ASN A 74 -10.63 -11.41 17.29
CA ASN A 74 -10.20 -10.79 16.05
C ASN A 74 -11.37 -10.52 15.09
N ALA A 75 -12.39 -11.35 15.07
CA ALA A 75 -13.59 -11.12 14.27
C ALA A 75 -14.37 -9.83 14.66
N GLN A 76 -14.11 -9.27 15.84
CA GLN A 76 -14.72 -8.02 16.33
C GLN A 76 -13.82 -6.80 16.07
N LEU A 77 -12.61 -7.02 15.55
CA LEU A 77 -11.61 -6.00 15.30
C LEU A 77 -11.44 -5.78 13.78
N PRO A 78 -11.27 -4.53 13.35
CA PRO A 78 -10.84 -4.29 11.98
C PRO A 78 -9.45 -4.91 11.76
N GLU A 79 -9.14 -5.28 10.55
CA GLU A 79 -7.94 -6.04 10.21
C GLU A 79 -6.65 -5.45 10.77
N TYR A 80 -6.50 -4.13 10.70
CA TYR A 80 -5.31 -3.43 11.20
C TYR A 80 -5.13 -3.49 12.73
N ALA A 81 -6.16 -3.88 13.49
CA ALA A 81 -6.14 -4.02 14.95
C ALA A 81 -6.18 -5.49 15.41
N GLN A 82 -6.21 -6.45 14.49
CA GLN A 82 -6.20 -7.88 14.80
C GLN A 82 -4.84 -8.34 15.31
N ILE A 83 -4.87 -9.26 16.28
CA ILE A 83 -3.68 -9.94 16.78
C ILE A 83 -3.32 -11.06 15.81
N LYS A 84 -2.19 -10.93 15.12
CA LYS A 84 -1.73 -11.93 14.13
C LYS A 84 -0.89 -13.03 14.77
N ASN A 85 -0.06 -12.69 15.76
CA ASN A 85 0.78 -13.64 16.50
C ASN A 85 0.66 -13.41 18.01
N TRP A 86 0.95 -14.43 18.79
CA TRP A 86 0.92 -14.34 20.24
C TRP A 86 1.94 -15.26 20.90
N HIS A 87 2.40 -14.84 22.07
CA HIS A 87 3.28 -15.65 22.93
C HIS A 87 2.57 -15.88 24.26
N ARG A 88 2.49 -17.17 24.66
CA ARG A 88 1.99 -17.52 25.97
C ARG A 88 3.08 -17.39 27.02
N MET A 89 2.92 -16.47 27.95
CA MET A 89 3.86 -16.29 29.05
C MET A 89 3.78 -17.46 30.03
N ALA A 90 4.93 -18.01 30.40
CA ALA A 90 5.03 -19.10 31.37
C ALA A 90 4.64 -18.68 32.81
N LYS A 91 4.81 -17.40 33.13
CA LYS A 91 4.50 -16.79 34.44
C LYS A 91 3.82 -15.44 34.25
N PRO A 92 2.94 -15.03 35.21
CA PRO A 92 2.34 -13.71 35.14
C PRO A 92 3.38 -12.60 35.34
N MET A 93 3.16 -11.47 34.72
CA MET A 93 3.89 -10.25 35.00
C MET A 93 3.63 -9.80 36.45
N SER A 94 4.67 -9.34 37.13
CA SER A 94 4.58 -8.96 38.55
C SER A 94 5.31 -7.65 38.86
N HIS A 95 4.99 -7.09 40.03
CA HIS A 95 5.69 -5.93 40.57
C HIS A 95 7.16 -6.23 40.91
N THR A 96 7.46 -7.45 41.37
CA THR A 96 8.83 -7.86 41.72
C THR A 96 9.76 -7.89 40.52
N GLN A 97 9.21 -8.14 39.32
CA GLN A 97 9.94 -8.05 38.05
C GLN A 97 10.00 -6.62 37.50
N GLY A 98 9.34 -5.66 38.14
CA GLY A 98 9.27 -4.29 37.67
C GLY A 98 8.36 -4.07 36.45
N LEU A 99 7.64 -5.11 36.01
CA LEU A 99 6.82 -5.08 34.78
C LEU A 99 5.48 -4.35 34.96
N LEU A 100 5.03 -4.19 36.18
CA LEU A 100 3.76 -3.52 36.52
C LEU A 100 4.00 -2.25 37.32
N THR A 101 3.09 -1.28 37.13
CA THR A 101 2.99 -0.09 38.01
C THR A 101 2.29 -0.47 39.32
N SER A 102 2.36 0.41 40.35
CA SER A 102 1.64 0.23 41.63
C SER A 102 0.14 -0.08 41.48
N ASN A 103 -0.46 0.32 40.38
CA ASN A 103 -1.88 0.09 40.05
C ASN A 103 -2.09 -1.09 39.07
N ASN A 104 -1.18 -2.06 39.05
CA ASN A 104 -1.22 -3.26 38.19
C ASN A 104 -1.27 -3.00 36.68
N ARG A 105 -0.78 -1.84 36.20
CA ARG A 105 -0.75 -1.53 34.79
C ARG A 105 0.57 -1.95 34.16
N PRO A 106 0.58 -2.48 32.93
CA PRO A 106 1.79 -2.84 32.21
C PRO A 106 2.71 -1.62 31.99
N LYS A 107 4.00 -1.78 32.27
CA LYS A 107 5.05 -0.83 31.89
C LYS A 107 5.61 -1.25 30.54
N ARG A 108 5.03 -0.79 29.45
CA ARG A 108 5.28 -1.25 28.08
C ARG A 108 6.75 -1.24 27.70
N ASP A 109 7.47 -0.14 28.00
CA ASP A 109 8.91 -0.05 27.66
C ASP A 109 9.73 -1.12 28.37
N VAL A 110 9.43 -1.39 29.65
CA VAL A 110 10.14 -2.43 30.43
C VAL A 110 9.75 -3.83 29.95
N ILE A 111 8.48 -4.05 29.60
CA ILE A 111 7.97 -5.30 29.05
C ILE A 111 8.63 -5.60 27.70
N ASN A 112 8.73 -4.61 26.81
CA ASN A 112 9.39 -4.77 25.52
C ASN A 112 10.86 -5.15 25.66
N GLN A 113 11.57 -4.62 26.66
CA GLN A 113 12.95 -5.00 26.94
C GLN A 113 13.04 -6.38 27.59
N PHE A 114 12.15 -6.71 28.53
CA PHE A 114 12.16 -7.96 29.26
C PHE A 114 11.84 -9.17 28.36
N PHE A 115 10.89 -9.02 27.45
CA PHE A 115 10.46 -10.04 26.49
C PHE A 115 11.04 -9.81 25.08
N ALA A 116 12.19 -9.12 24.96
CA ALA A 116 12.74 -8.75 23.66
C ALA A 116 12.98 -9.95 22.73
N THR A 117 13.40 -11.11 23.29
CA THR A 117 13.64 -12.34 22.53
C THR A 117 12.31 -12.93 22.02
N GLU A 118 11.33 -13.06 22.89
CA GLU A 118 9.99 -13.61 22.57
C GLU A 118 9.26 -12.69 21.57
N ILE A 119 9.35 -11.39 21.78
CA ILE A 119 8.80 -10.40 20.87
C ILE A 119 9.48 -10.49 19.50
N SER A 120 10.82 -10.56 19.47
CA SER A 120 11.57 -10.75 18.21
C SER A 120 11.11 -12.02 17.49
N ALA A 121 10.93 -13.13 18.22
CA ALA A 121 10.46 -14.40 17.65
C ALA A 121 9.06 -14.26 17.02
N LEU A 122 8.12 -13.56 17.68
CA LEU A 122 6.77 -13.32 17.16
C LEU A 122 6.76 -12.61 15.80
N TYR A 123 7.74 -11.74 15.56
CA TYR A 123 7.89 -11.05 14.29
C TYR A 123 8.86 -11.78 13.34
N GLN A 124 9.79 -12.60 13.85
CA GLN A 124 10.69 -13.44 13.04
C GLN A 124 10.00 -14.70 12.50
N GLU A 125 9.08 -15.32 13.24
CA GLU A 125 8.25 -16.40 12.71
C GLU A 125 7.33 -15.91 11.58
N ALA A 126 6.84 -14.68 11.67
CA ALA A 126 6.17 -14.01 10.57
C ALA A 126 7.13 -13.64 9.43
N THR A 127 8.42 -13.46 9.72
CA THR A 127 9.49 -13.18 8.74
C THR A 127 10.05 -14.46 8.12
N SER A 128 9.97 -15.63 8.79
CA SER A 128 10.32 -16.93 8.20
C SER A 128 9.20 -17.53 7.35
N MET A 129 7.97 -17.00 7.47
CA MET A 129 6.91 -16.93 6.48
C MET A 129 6.84 -15.48 5.97
N SER A 130 7.98 -14.87 5.63
CA SER A 130 7.98 -13.52 5.06
C SER A 130 7.26 -13.64 3.72
N GLN A 131 5.99 -13.27 3.77
CA GLN A 131 5.14 -13.24 2.60
C GLN A 131 5.92 -12.44 1.56
N PHE A 132 6.03 -12.96 0.36
CA PHE A 132 6.85 -12.36 -0.69
C PHE A 132 6.54 -10.88 -0.90
N PHE A 133 5.30 -10.45 -0.68
CA PHE A 133 4.90 -9.06 -0.74
C PHE A 133 5.73 -8.15 0.20
N ASN A 134 5.99 -8.59 1.44
CA ASN A 134 6.80 -7.81 2.39
C ASN A 134 8.27 -7.72 1.94
N ILE A 135 8.80 -8.80 1.35
CA ILE A 135 10.15 -8.79 0.76
C ILE A 135 10.20 -7.80 -0.40
N LEU A 136 9.21 -7.85 -1.30
CA LEU A 136 9.09 -6.94 -2.44
C LEU A 136 9.08 -5.48 -1.97
N GLN A 137 8.31 -5.14 -0.96
CA GLN A 137 8.26 -3.79 -0.39
C GLN A 137 9.61 -3.35 0.18
N ALA A 138 10.25 -4.21 0.98
CA ALA A 138 11.54 -3.91 1.61
C ALA A 138 12.66 -3.75 0.57
N GLU A 139 12.74 -4.66 -0.39
CA GLU A 139 13.76 -4.68 -1.43
C GLU A 139 13.65 -3.50 -2.42
N THR A 140 12.47 -2.89 -2.52
CA THR A 140 12.22 -1.77 -3.46
C THR A 140 12.13 -0.40 -2.76
N GLN A 141 12.32 -0.33 -1.44
CA GLN A 141 12.18 0.90 -0.66
C GLN A 141 13.05 2.04 -1.20
N LYS A 142 14.30 1.77 -1.53
CA LYS A 142 15.26 2.77 -2.04
C LYS A 142 14.78 3.41 -3.36
N GLU A 143 14.27 2.59 -4.26
CA GLU A 143 13.78 3.05 -5.56
C GLU A 143 12.43 3.77 -5.44
N ARG A 144 11.59 3.36 -4.49
CA ARG A 144 10.39 4.10 -4.10
C ARG A 144 10.72 5.48 -3.56
N ASP A 145 11.72 5.59 -2.68
CA ASP A 145 12.17 6.88 -2.16
C ASP A 145 12.70 7.78 -3.30
N TYR A 146 13.38 7.20 -4.30
CA TYR A 146 13.79 7.93 -5.49
C TYR A 146 12.60 8.51 -6.25
N LEU A 147 11.53 7.76 -6.45
CA LEU A 147 10.30 8.24 -7.10
C LEU A 147 9.68 9.37 -6.27
N LEU A 148 9.46 9.16 -4.98
CA LEU A 148 8.81 10.11 -4.08
C LEU A 148 9.60 11.42 -3.93
N ALA A 149 10.92 11.39 -4.16
CA ALA A 149 11.79 12.57 -4.17
C ALA A 149 11.74 13.39 -5.49
N ALA A 150 10.83 13.08 -6.43
CA ALA A 150 10.66 13.90 -7.63
C ALA A 150 10.15 15.30 -7.24
N PRO A 151 10.77 16.41 -7.76
CA PRO A 151 10.46 17.77 -7.30
C PRO A 151 8.98 18.14 -7.44
N ILE A 152 8.33 17.76 -8.54
CA ILE A 152 6.91 18.04 -8.78
C ILE A 152 6.01 17.47 -7.67
N ILE A 153 6.33 16.30 -7.11
CA ILE A 153 5.56 15.70 -6.00
C ILE A 153 5.59 16.64 -4.78
N SER A 154 6.77 17.14 -4.41
CA SER A 154 6.89 18.10 -3.31
C SER A 154 6.15 19.40 -3.59
N ARG A 155 6.18 19.90 -4.83
CA ARG A 155 5.46 21.12 -5.24
C ARG A 155 3.94 20.96 -5.18
N VAL A 156 3.42 19.81 -5.62
CA VAL A 156 1.99 19.50 -5.50
C VAL A 156 1.51 19.62 -4.06
N PHE A 157 2.23 19.03 -3.09
CA PHE A 157 1.85 19.10 -1.67
C PHE A 157 2.04 20.49 -1.04
N LYS A 158 2.78 21.38 -1.67
CA LYS A 158 2.89 22.79 -1.29
C LYS A 158 1.87 23.70 -1.98
N GLY A 159 1.05 23.15 -2.89
CA GLY A 159 0.14 23.93 -3.73
C GLY A 159 0.85 24.74 -4.83
N GLU A 160 2.05 24.30 -5.23
CA GLU A 160 2.89 24.96 -6.25
C GLU A 160 2.79 24.18 -7.57
N VAL A 161 1.59 23.96 -8.08
CA VAL A 161 1.30 23.23 -9.34
C VAL A 161 0.37 24.03 -10.22
N SER A 162 0.67 24.08 -11.51
CA SER A 162 -0.15 24.73 -12.52
C SER A 162 -1.15 23.77 -13.18
N LEU A 163 -2.15 24.31 -13.85
CA LEU A 163 -3.12 23.53 -14.62
C LEU A 163 -2.45 22.82 -15.81
N SER A 164 -1.49 23.47 -16.47
CA SER A 164 -0.73 22.89 -17.59
C SER A 164 0.15 21.72 -17.14
N GLU A 165 0.75 21.80 -15.94
CA GLU A 165 1.52 20.67 -15.34
C GLU A 165 0.62 19.49 -15.02
N TYR A 166 -0.57 19.73 -14.46
CA TYR A 166 -1.54 18.66 -14.22
C TYR A 166 -2.02 17.99 -15.50
N ALA A 167 -2.37 18.77 -16.53
CA ALA A 167 -2.75 18.23 -17.83
C ALA A 167 -1.59 17.48 -18.52
N SER A 168 -0.36 17.96 -18.37
CA SER A 168 0.84 17.27 -18.85
C SER A 168 1.06 15.93 -18.14
N PHE A 169 0.84 15.87 -16.83
CA PHE A 169 0.84 14.60 -16.08
C PHE A 169 -0.23 13.64 -16.60
N LEU A 170 -1.48 14.11 -16.77
CA LEU A 170 -2.56 13.28 -17.33
C LEU A 170 -2.23 12.78 -18.76
N THR A 171 -1.54 13.59 -19.56
CA THR A 171 -1.09 13.19 -20.90
C THR A 171 -0.14 12.00 -20.82
N GLN A 172 0.85 12.02 -19.92
CA GLN A 172 1.77 10.89 -19.73
C GLN A 172 1.05 9.69 -19.11
N ALA A 173 0.10 9.92 -18.19
CA ALA A 173 -0.77 8.87 -17.65
C ALA A 173 -1.56 8.16 -18.76
N TYR A 174 -2.21 8.90 -19.67
CA TYR A 174 -2.89 8.33 -20.83
C TYR A 174 -1.97 7.42 -21.64
N HIS A 175 -0.75 7.88 -21.92
CA HIS A 175 0.19 7.14 -22.75
C HIS A 175 0.68 5.84 -22.15
N HIS A 176 0.72 5.68 -20.83
CA HIS A 176 1.03 4.37 -20.23
C HIS A 176 -0.23 3.56 -19.91
N VAL A 177 -1.33 4.18 -19.44
CA VAL A 177 -2.57 3.48 -19.08
C VAL A 177 -3.19 2.76 -20.28
N LYS A 178 -3.16 3.35 -21.49
CA LYS A 178 -3.67 2.67 -22.69
C LYS A 178 -2.97 1.35 -23.01
N HIS A 179 -1.83 1.07 -22.41
CA HIS A 179 -1.07 -0.17 -22.57
C HIS A 179 -1.35 -1.19 -21.47
N THR A 180 -2.07 -0.85 -20.38
CA THR A 180 -2.31 -1.77 -19.26
C THR A 180 -3.01 -3.05 -19.72
N VAL A 181 -4.15 -2.94 -20.38
CA VAL A 181 -4.87 -4.11 -20.90
C VAL A 181 -4.07 -4.90 -21.95
N PRO A 182 -3.43 -4.29 -22.97
CA PRO A 182 -2.55 -5.02 -23.89
C PRO A 182 -1.39 -5.75 -23.19
N LEU A 183 -0.79 -5.16 -22.16
CA LEU A 183 0.29 -5.80 -21.39
C LEU A 183 -0.24 -6.97 -20.56
N LEU A 184 -1.39 -6.85 -19.91
CA LEU A 184 -2.05 -7.95 -19.19
C LEU A 184 -2.36 -9.12 -20.13
N MET A 185 -2.89 -8.84 -21.34
CA MET A 185 -3.11 -9.86 -22.35
C MET A 185 -1.81 -10.56 -22.77
N ALA A 186 -0.71 -9.80 -22.92
CA ALA A 186 0.60 -10.36 -23.24
C ALA A 186 1.12 -11.25 -22.09
N VAL A 187 0.95 -10.85 -20.83
CA VAL A 187 1.27 -11.68 -19.64
C VAL A 187 0.48 -12.97 -19.68
N GLY A 188 -0.85 -12.90 -19.79
CA GLY A 188 -1.73 -14.07 -19.79
C GLY A 188 -1.38 -15.09 -20.89
N ALA A 189 -0.98 -14.59 -22.07
CA ALA A 189 -0.55 -15.44 -23.19
C ALA A 189 0.81 -16.14 -22.97
N LYS A 190 1.63 -15.61 -22.07
CA LYS A 190 2.99 -16.10 -21.77
C LYS A 190 3.07 -16.99 -20.53
N LEU A 191 2.01 -17.02 -19.71
CA LEU A 191 1.98 -17.87 -18.52
C LEU A 191 2.08 -19.35 -18.91
N SER A 192 2.96 -20.06 -18.24
CA SER A 192 3.13 -21.51 -18.38
C SER A 192 2.02 -22.29 -17.67
N ASP A 193 1.94 -23.59 -17.92
CA ASP A 193 0.98 -24.47 -17.24
C ASP A 193 1.17 -24.47 -15.71
N LYS A 194 2.40 -24.26 -15.21
CA LYS A 194 2.66 -24.13 -13.77
C LYS A 194 2.08 -22.86 -13.16
N GLN A 195 1.83 -21.84 -13.99
CA GLN A 195 1.30 -20.54 -13.61
C GLN A 195 -0.17 -20.36 -14.03
N GLU A 196 -0.87 -21.46 -14.37
CA GLU A 196 -2.29 -21.48 -14.77
C GLU A 196 -3.18 -20.69 -13.79
N TRP A 197 -2.93 -20.84 -12.51
CA TRP A 197 -3.66 -20.17 -11.44
C TRP A 197 -3.59 -18.63 -11.49
N LEU A 198 -2.58 -18.05 -12.17
CA LEU A 198 -2.45 -16.61 -12.39
C LEU A 198 -3.37 -16.09 -13.51
N ARG A 199 -3.84 -16.93 -14.41
CA ARG A 199 -4.69 -16.50 -15.54
C ARG A 199 -6.01 -15.91 -15.08
N GLU A 200 -6.58 -16.45 -13.99
CA GLU A 200 -7.80 -15.92 -13.38
C GLU A 200 -7.57 -14.50 -12.87
N ALA A 201 -6.48 -14.27 -12.12
CA ALA A 201 -6.10 -12.95 -11.64
C ALA A 201 -5.82 -11.96 -12.78
N VAL A 202 -5.15 -12.39 -13.85
CA VAL A 202 -4.92 -11.55 -15.03
C VAL A 202 -6.24 -11.18 -15.72
N ALA A 203 -7.21 -12.11 -15.77
CA ALA A 203 -8.52 -11.83 -16.33
C ALA A 203 -9.32 -10.82 -15.51
N GLU A 204 -9.25 -10.92 -14.18
CA GLU A 204 -9.86 -9.97 -13.24
C GLU A 204 -9.26 -8.56 -13.43
N TYR A 205 -7.93 -8.42 -13.45
CA TYR A 205 -7.27 -7.15 -13.78
C TYR A 205 -7.68 -6.59 -15.15
N ILE A 206 -7.82 -7.43 -16.19
CA ILE A 206 -8.27 -6.97 -17.52
C ILE A 206 -9.68 -6.39 -17.44
N GLU A 207 -10.60 -7.05 -16.74
CA GLU A 207 -11.98 -6.58 -16.59
C GLU A 207 -12.04 -5.24 -15.87
N GLU A 208 -11.23 -5.05 -14.82
CA GLU A 208 -11.16 -3.82 -14.05
C GLU A 208 -10.53 -2.66 -14.82
N GLU A 209 -9.47 -2.92 -15.60
CA GLU A 209 -8.71 -1.91 -16.31
C GLU A 209 -9.32 -1.49 -17.67
N LEU A 210 -10.38 -2.18 -18.13
CA LEU A 210 -11.03 -1.84 -19.40
C LEU A 210 -11.63 -0.42 -19.37
N GLY A 211 -11.12 0.45 -20.23
CA GLY A 211 -11.66 1.79 -20.45
C GLY A 211 -11.00 2.89 -19.61
N HIS A 212 -10.08 2.57 -18.70
CA HIS A 212 -9.42 3.58 -17.85
C HIS A 212 -8.70 4.67 -18.65
N GLN A 213 -8.14 4.35 -19.84
CA GLN A 213 -7.55 5.36 -20.72
C GLN A 213 -8.55 6.44 -21.16
N GLU A 214 -9.84 6.11 -21.28
CA GLU A 214 -10.87 7.09 -21.62
C GLU A 214 -11.19 8.02 -20.43
N TRP A 215 -11.07 7.53 -19.19
CA TRP A 215 -11.22 8.38 -18.01
C TRP A 215 -10.14 9.46 -17.98
N VAL A 216 -8.89 9.11 -18.28
CA VAL A 216 -7.80 10.08 -18.36
C VAL A 216 -8.07 11.14 -19.43
N LEU A 217 -8.52 10.74 -20.61
CA LEU A 217 -8.88 11.67 -21.68
C LEU A 217 -10.06 12.59 -21.31
N ASN A 218 -11.03 12.07 -20.58
CA ASN A 218 -12.15 12.86 -20.09
C ASN A 218 -11.72 13.88 -19.02
N ASP A 219 -10.76 13.51 -18.16
CA ASP A 219 -10.16 14.42 -17.20
C ASP A 219 -9.40 15.55 -17.91
N ILE A 220 -8.63 15.24 -18.97
CA ILE A 220 -7.95 16.24 -19.81
C ILE A 220 -8.95 17.21 -20.43
N ALA A 221 -10.06 16.70 -20.99
CA ALA A 221 -11.12 17.55 -21.54
C ALA A 221 -11.79 18.41 -20.44
N ALA A 222 -11.95 17.89 -19.23
CA ALA A 222 -12.48 18.63 -18.10
C ALA A 222 -11.51 19.72 -17.56
N CYS A 223 -10.21 19.58 -17.85
CA CYS A 223 -9.18 20.61 -17.64
C CYS A 223 -9.22 21.72 -18.71
N GLY A 224 -10.01 21.57 -19.79
CA GLY A 224 -10.11 22.53 -20.87
C GLY A 224 -9.15 22.31 -22.04
N PHE A 225 -8.43 21.18 -22.06
CA PHE A 225 -7.50 20.84 -23.15
C PHE A 225 -8.14 19.88 -24.17
N ASP A 226 -7.61 19.90 -25.40
CA ASP A 226 -8.09 19.02 -26.47
C ASP A 226 -7.60 17.57 -26.23
N LYS A 227 -8.53 16.70 -25.82
CA LYS A 227 -8.25 15.28 -25.58
C LYS A 227 -7.89 14.51 -26.86
N GLU A 228 -8.36 14.95 -28.05
CA GLU A 228 -8.02 14.29 -29.30
C GLU A 228 -6.59 14.63 -29.74
N LEU A 229 -6.10 15.82 -29.43
CA LEU A 229 -4.69 16.14 -29.56
C LEU A 229 -3.82 15.16 -28.74
N VAL A 230 -4.21 14.91 -27.48
CA VAL A 230 -3.50 13.96 -26.63
C VAL A 230 -3.62 12.51 -27.14
N ARG A 231 -4.81 12.09 -27.59
CA ARG A 231 -5.04 10.74 -28.14
C ARG A 231 -4.08 10.43 -29.28
N HIS A 232 -3.78 11.40 -30.12
CA HIS A 232 -2.95 11.26 -31.31
C HIS A 232 -1.51 11.74 -31.12
N SER A 233 -1.15 12.20 -29.92
CA SER A 233 0.20 12.65 -29.60
C SER A 233 1.16 11.48 -29.36
N ARG A 234 2.45 11.80 -29.20
CA ARG A 234 3.48 10.86 -28.76
C ARG A 234 3.75 11.03 -27.27
N PRO A 235 4.09 9.95 -26.56
CA PRO A 235 4.57 10.06 -25.20
C PRO A 235 5.92 10.77 -25.12
N GLN A 236 6.24 11.32 -23.95
CA GLN A 236 7.61 11.72 -23.64
C GLN A 236 8.51 10.49 -23.56
N PHE A 237 9.81 10.72 -23.69
CA PHE A 237 10.79 9.64 -23.78
C PHE A 237 10.76 8.68 -22.57
N SER A 238 10.66 9.21 -21.35
CA SER A 238 10.59 8.36 -20.14
C SER A 238 9.35 7.48 -20.12
N THR A 239 8.19 8.00 -20.58
CA THR A 239 6.96 7.21 -20.69
C THR A 239 7.08 6.14 -21.79
N GLU A 240 7.61 6.49 -22.97
CA GLU A 240 7.86 5.54 -24.05
C GLU A 240 8.82 4.43 -23.58
N LEU A 241 9.88 4.80 -22.87
CA LEU A 241 10.87 3.86 -22.34
C LEU A 241 10.25 2.91 -21.30
N MET A 242 9.40 3.42 -20.39
CA MET A 242 8.70 2.60 -19.39
C MET A 242 7.80 1.56 -20.05
N VAL A 243 7.01 1.97 -21.04
CA VAL A 243 6.14 1.05 -21.78
C VAL A 243 6.95 0.03 -22.58
N SER A 244 8.01 0.47 -23.26
CA SER A 244 8.91 -0.41 -24.00
C SER A 244 9.56 -1.46 -23.10
N TYR A 245 10.02 -1.05 -21.92
CA TYR A 245 10.58 -1.96 -20.91
C TYR A 245 9.54 -3.00 -20.45
N ALA A 246 8.28 -2.59 -20.23
CA ALA A 246 7.22 -3.51 -19.85
C ALA A 246 7.01 -4.61 -20.89
N TYR A 247 6.87 -4.25 -22.17
CA TYR A 247 6.77 -5.24 -23.26
C TYR A 247 8.00 -6.12 -23.37
N ASP A 248 9.19 -5.55 -23.21
CA ASP A 248 10.45 -6.29 -23.28
C ASP A 248 10.57 -7.30 -22.15
N ALA A 249 10.29 -6.90 -20.92
CA ALA A 249 10.33 -7.76 -19.74
C ALA A 249 9.37 -8.96 -19.88
N ILE A 250 8.17 -8.74 -20.40
CA ILE A 250 7.18 -9.80 -20.65
C ILE A 250 7.63 -10.74 -21.79
N ASN A 251 8.12 -10.18 -22.90
CA ASN A 251 8.35 -10.96 -24.12
C ASN A 251 9.68 -11.70 -24.16
N ARG A 252 10.75 -11.09 -23.64
CA ARG A 252 12.11 -11.63 -23.61
C ARG A 252 12.54 -12.15 -22.25
N GLY A 253 11.93 -11.64 -21.17
CA GLY A 253 12.23 -12.01 -19.81
C GLY A 253 11.20 -12.97 -19.20
N ASN A 254 10.90 -12.70 -17.95
CA ASN A 254 9.87 -13.42 -17.19
C ASN A 254 8.55 -12.62 -17.22
N PRO A 255 7.43 -13.18 -17.68
CA PRO A 255 6.15 -12.46 -17.78
C PRO A 255 5.66 -11.93 -16.43
N LEU A 256 6.03 -12.58 -15.31
CA LEU A 256 5.66 -12.12 -13.96
C LEU A 256 6.36 -10.81 -13.58
N ALA A 257 7.41 -10.40 -14.30
CA ALA A 257 8.04 -9.08 -14.14
C ALA A 257 7.01 -7.93 -14.26
N PHE A 258 5.91 -8.13 -14.98
CA PHE A 258 4.80 -7.16 -15.08
C PHE A 258 4.18 -6.82 -13.71
N PHE A 259 4.12 -7.77 -12.79
CA PHE A 259 3.63 -7.50 -11.44
C PHE A 259 4.53 -6.52 -10.65
N GLY A 260 5.79 -6.36 -11.07
CA GLY A 260 6.64 -5.26 -10.60
C GLY A 260 6.13 -3.88 -11.03
N MET A 261 5.53 -3.75 -12.25
CA MET A 261 4.87 -2.52 -12.69
C MET A 261 3.59 -2.26 -11.88
N VAL A 262 2.76 -3.29 -11.68
CA VAL A 262 1.54 -3.21 -10.87
C VAL A 262 1.87 -2.72 -9.46
N HIS A 263 2.88 -3.32 -8.80
CA HIS A 263 3.37 -2.90 -7.48
C HIS A 263 3.72 -1.41 -7.42
N VAL A 264 4.40 -0.90 -8.44
CA VAL A 264 4.83 0.50 -8.48
C VAL A 264 3.65 1.44 -8.72
N LEU A 265 2.78 1.15 -9.66
CA LEU A 265 1.67 2.03 -10.03
C LEU A 265 0.59 2.07 -8.93
N GLU A 266 0.11 0.91 -8.46
CA GLU A 266 -0.88 0.85 -7.39
C GLU A 266 -0.32 1.40 -6.08
N GLY A 267 0.91 0.99 -5.68
CA GLY A 267 1.54 1.48 -4.45
C GLY A 267 1.79 2.99 -4.45
N THR A 268 2.08 3.59 -5.62
CA THR A 268 2.25 5.05 -5.75
C THR A 268 0.91 5.76 -5.72
N SER A 269 -0.11 5.20 -6.37
CA SER A 269 -1.48 5.74 -6.38
C SER A 269 -2.03 5.84 -4.96
N ILE A 270 -1.97 4.77 -4.19
CA ILE A 270 -2.44 4.76 -2.79
C ILE A 270 -1.70 5.77 -1.92
N ALA A 271 -0.40 5.88 -2.10
CA ALA A 271 0.41 6.78 -1.29
C ALA A 271 0.13 8.26 -1.57
N LEU A 272 -0.24 8.61 -2.80
CA LEU A 272 -0.24 10.00 -3.27
C LEU A 272 -1.58 10.50 -3.83
N ALA A 273 -2.38 9.64 -4.53
CA ALA A 273 -3.40 10.11 -5.45
C ALA A 273 -4.51 10.93 -4.80
N ASP A 274 -5.10 10.47 -3.70
CA ASP A 274 -6.20 11.17 -3.02
C ASP A 274 -5.76 12.53 -2.47
N ASN A 275 -4.60 12.56 -1.82
CA ASN A 275 -4.06 13.81 -1.25
C ASN A 275 -3.65 14.77 -2.38
N ALA A 276 -3.03 14.28 -3.45
CA ALA A 276 -2.64 15.08 -4.60
C ALA A 276 -3.88 15.63 -5.32
N ALA A 277 -4.91 14.82 -5.58
CA ALA A 277 -6.16 15.27 -6.18
C ALA A 277 -6.83 16.38 -5.38
N GLY A 278 -6.84 16.27 -4.05
CA GLY A 278 -7.35 17.31 -3.15
C GLY A 278 -6.59 18.63 -3.27
N GLN A 279 -5.26 18.57 -3.18
CA GLN A 279 -4.38 19.74 -3.27
C GLN A 279 -4.44 20.40 -4.64
N ILE A 280 -4.30 19.63 -5.73
CA ILE A 280 -4.37 20.15 -7.10
C ILE A 280 -5.72 20.82 -7.34
N ARG A 281 -6.84 20.18 -6.96
CA ARG A 281 -8.17 20.72 -7.15
C ARG A 281 -8.37 22.06 -6.44
N GLU A 282 -7.83 22.21 -5.23
CA GLU A 282 -7.91 23.44 -4.45
C GLU A 282 -7.14 24.59 -5.13
N VAL A 283 -5.96 24.28 -5.67
CA VAL A 283 -5.07 25.28 -6.29
C VAL A 283 -5.56 25.68 -7.67
N VAL A 284 -5.91 24.70 -8.53
CA VAL A 284 -6.29 25.00 -9.93
C VAL A 284 -7.79 25.32 -10.13
N GLY A 285 -8.62 25.14 -9.09
CA GLY A 285 -10.04 25.50 -9.11
C GLY A 285 -10.92 24.61 -10.02
N LEU A 286 -10.48 23.40 -10.37
CA LEU A 286 -11.20 22.51 -11.28
C LEU A 286 -12.33 21.72 -10.58
N PRO A 287 -13.40 21.35 -11.34
CA PRO A 287 -14.46 20.50 -10.82
C PRO A 287 -13.98 19.06 -10.56
N LYS A 288 -14.70 18.32 -9.67
CA LYS A 288 -14.38 16.91 -9.35
C LYS A 288 -14.21 16.01 -10.58
N LYS A 289 -14.98 16.26 -11.66
CA LYS A 289 -14.92 15.46 -12.89
C LYS A 289 -13.60 15.54 -13.65
N ALA A 290 -12.69 16.45 -13.26
CA ALA A 290 -11.35 16.53 -13.83
C ALA A 290 -10.31 15.66 -13.08
N PHE A 291 -10.75 14.88 -12.09
CA PHE A 291 -9.90 14.07 -11.21
C PHE A 291 -10.37 12.62 -11.14
N THR A 292 -11.12 12.14 -12.14
CA THR A 292 -11.66 10.78 -12.13
C THR A 292 -10.54 9.75 -12.06
N TYR A 293 -9.48 9.94 -12.83
CA TYR A 293 -8.32 9.05 -12.84
C TYR A 293 -7.64 8.94 -11.47
N LEU A 294 -7.38 10.06 -10.79
CA LEU A 294 -6.72 10.04 -9.48
C LEU A 294 -7.64 9.53 -8.37
N THR A 295 -8.96 9.87 -8.39
CA THR A 295 -9.86 9.53 -7.28
C THR A 295 -10.49 8.15 -7.40
N SER A 296 -10.65 7.59 -8.60
CA SER A 296 -11.15 6.22 -8.77
C SER A 296 -10.16 5.18 -8.29
N HIS A 297 -8.87 5.41 -8.46
CA HIS A 297 -7.83 4.53 -7.93
C HIS A 297 -7.71 4.63 -6.40
N GLY A 298 -7.97 5.79 -5.78
CA GLY A 298 -7.88 5.94 -4.32
C GLY A 298 -8.97 5.21 -3.52
N ALA A 299 -10.16 5.03 -4.08
CA ALA A 299 -11.28 4.39 -3.38
C ALA A 299 -11.33 2.86 -3.53
N LEU A 300 -10.82 2.33 -4.66
CA LEU A 300 -10.74 0.88 -4.95
C LEU A 300 -9.51 0.23 -4.31
N ASP A 301 -8.52 1.01 -3.91
CA ASP A 301 -7.16 0.58 -3.62
C ASP A 301 -6.99 -0.34 -2.40
N ILE A 302 -7.85 -0.32 -1.38
CA ILE A 302 -7.68 -1.19 -0.20
C ILE A 302 -7.97 -2.65 -0.55
N GLU A 303 -8.99 -2.92 -1.36
CA GLU A 303 -9.32 -4.27 -1.81
C GLU A 303 -8.31 -4.76 -2.86
N HIS A 304 -7.90 -3.88 -3.78
CA HIS A 304 -6.88 -4.18 -4.79
C HIS A 304 -5.51 -4.48 -4.18
N VAL A 305 -5.06 -3.67 -3.19
CA VAL A 305 -3.80 -3.98 -2.47
C VAL A 305 -3.86 -5.33 -1.81
N LYS A 306 -4.97 -5.67 -1.18
CA LYS A 306 -5.14 -6.96 -0.53
C LYS A 306 -5.16 -8.10 -1.54
N PHE A 307 -5.81 -7.89 -2.68
CA PHE A 307 -5.80 -8.82 -3.79
C PHE A 307 -4.37 -9.03 -4.32
N PHE A 308 -3.65 -7.94 -4.59
CA PHE A 308 -2.26 -7.97 -5.04
C PHE A 308 -1.32 -8.61 -3.99
N GLU A 309 -1.45 -8.26 -2.71
CA GLU A 309 -0.70 -8.89 -1.63
C GLU A 309 -0.91 -10.40 -1.59
N ASN A 310 -2.18 -10.85 -1.64
CA ASN A 310 -2.52 -12.27 -1.65
C ASN A 310 -1.97 -12.98 -2.90
N LEU A 311 -1.96 -12.28 -4.05
CA LEU A 311 -1.42 -12.80 -5.29
C LEU A 311 0.10 -12.99 -5.19
N MET A 312 0.82 -11.97 -4.73
CA MET A 312 2.28 -12.02 -4.55
C MET A 312 2.69 -13.11 -3.57
N ASN A 313 1.96 -13.25 -2.48
CA ASN A 313 2.25 -14.25 -1.44
C ASN A 313 2.01 -15.71 -1.88
N LYS A 314 1.34 -15.93 -3.01
CA LYS A 314 1.21 -17.26 -3.64
C LYS A 314 2.39 -17.61 -4.57
N ILE A 315 3.25 -16.63 -4.91
CA ILE A 315 4.42 -16.85 -5.77
C ILE A 315 5.53 -17.43 -4.90
N ASP A 316 5.80 -18.72 -5.07
CA ASP A 316 6.79 -19.50 -4.31
C ASP A 316 8.09 -19.74 -5.08
N ASN A 317 8.10 -19.53 -6.40
CA ASN A 317 9.27 -19.69 -7.24
C ASN A 317 10.23 -18.50 -7.07
N GLU A 318 11.48 -18.77 -6.69
CA GLU A 318 12.49 -17.76 -6.42
C GLU A 318 12.86 -16.94 -7.67
N ASP A 319 12.95 -17.56 -8.85
CA ASP A 319 13.25 -16.84 -10.10
C ASP A 319 12.12 -15.86 -10.48
N ASP A 320 10.86 -16.26 -10.24
CA ASP A 320 9.69 -15.39 -10.45
C ASP A 320 9.70 -14.22 -9.47
N GLN A 321 9.99 -14.47 -8.19
CA GLN A 321 10.11 -13.42 -7.16
C GLN A 321 11.23 -12.42 -7.51
N GLN A 322 12.41 -12.90 -7.89
CA GLN A 322 13.53 -12.04 -8.28
C GLN A 322 13.23 -11.23 -9.55
N ALA A 323 12.51 -11.80 -10.51
CA ALA A 323 12.09 -11.08 -11.71
C ALA A 323 11.14 -9.92 -11.36
N ILE A 324 10.19 -10.13 -10.45
CA ILE A 324 9.26 -9.10 -9.97
C ILE A 324 10.01 -7.99 -9.21
N ILE A 325 10.89 -8.34 -8.27
CA ILE A 325 11.69 -7.37 -7.49
C ILE A 325 12.55 -6.52 -8.43
N HIS A 326 13.27 -7.18 -9.37
CA HIS A 326 14.11 -6.47 -10.32
C HIS A 326 13.29 -5.50 -11.18
N ALA A 327 12.16 -5.97 -11.71
CA ALA A 327 11.29 -5.14 -12.52
C ALA A 327 10.71 -3.96 -11.73
N ALA A 328 10.27 -4.17 -10.49
CA ALA A 328 9.78 -3.10 -9.63
C ALA A 328 10.85 -2.02 -9.40
N LYS A 329 12.12 -2.40 -9.13
CA LYS A 329 13.24 -1.46 -9.02
C LYS A 329 13.43 -0.65 -10.30
N CYS A 330 13.30 -1.28 -11.47
CA CYS A 330 13.35 -0.58 -12.76
C CYS A 330 12.16 0.37 -12.95
N PHE A 331 10.94 -0.10 -12.68
CA PHE A 331 9.74 0.70 -12.85
C PHE A 331 9.67 1.90 -11.91
N TYR A 332 10.11 1.80 -10.66
CA TYR A 332 10.23 2.97 -9.77
C TYR A 332 11.14 4.06 -10.36
N LYS A 333 12.26 3.68 -11.01
CA LYS A 333 13.14 4.64 -11.67
C LYS A 333 12.51 5.24 -12.90
N LEU A 334 11.91 4.40 -13.76
CA LEU A 334 11.30 4.84 -15.01
C LEU A 334 10.09 5.75 -14.73
N TYR A 335 9.23 5.37 -13.80
CA TYR A 335 8.07 6.17 -13.40
C TYR A 335 8.50 7.46 -12.68
N GLY A 336 9.50 7.39 -11.81
CA GLY A 336 10.11 8.57 -11.19
C GLY A 336 10.75 9.54 -12.18
N ASN A 337 11.23 9.06 -13.33
CA ASN A 337 11.73 9.91 -14.41
C ASN A 337 10.58 10.61 -15.15
N ILE A 338 9.42 9.96 -15.34
CA ILE A 338 8.24 10.62 -15.92
C ILE A 338 7.88 11.86 -15.10
N PHE A 339 7.86 11.75 -13.76
CA PHE A 339 7.59 12.91 -12.89
C PHE A 339 8.66 14.02 -13.01
N ARG A 340 9.93 13.66 -13.26
CA ARG A 340 11.02 14.65 -13.43
C ARG A 340 10.96 15.32 -14.78
N ASP A 341 10.57 14.61 -15.82
CA ASP A 341 10.42 15.18 -17.16
C ASP A 341 9.30 16.23 -17.21
N LEU A 342 8.26 16.11 -16.36
CA LEU A 342 7.21 17.13 -16.25
C LEU A 342 7.74 18.49 -15.79
N ASP A 343 8.82 18.52 -15.00
CA ASP A 343 9.47 19.78 -14.57
C ASP A 343 10.29 20.42 -15.69
N SER A 344 10.82 19.64 -16.62
CA SER A 344 11.76 20.13 -17.67
C SER A 344 11.08 20.32 -19.01
N GLU A 345 10.14 19.47 -19.38
CA GLU A 345 9.50 19.43 -20.69
C GLU A 345 7.99 19.14 -20.55
N PRO A 346 7.17 20.08 -20.03
CA PRO A 346 5.74 19.86 -19.93
C PRO A 346 5.11 19.74 -21.34
N PHE A 347 4.14 18.84 -21.50
CA PHE A 347 3.42 18.66 -22.79
C PHE A 347 2.54 19.87 -23.13
N PHE A 348 1.90 20.45 -22.13
CA PHE A 348 1.10 21.67 -22.27
C PHE A 348 1.83 22.87 -21.65
N SER A 349 1.72 24.02 -22.29
CA SER A 349 2.17 25.32 -21.79
C SER A 349 1.00 26.19 -21.37
N GLU A 350 1.26 27.26 -20.63
CA GLU A 350 0.21 28.25 -20.29
C GLU A 350 -0.39 28.91 -21.55
N ALA A 351 0.38 29.03 -22.65
CA ALA A 351 -0.11 29.56 -23.91
C ALA A 351 -1.18 28.68 -24.57
N ASP A 352 -1.19 27.37 -24.30
CA ASP A 352 -2.21 26.45 -24.84
C ASP A 352 -3.58 26.64 -24.17
N LEU A 353 -3.62 27.21 -22.96
CA LEU A 353 -4.86 27.58 -22.27
C LEU A 353 -5.54 28.79 -22.91
N GLU A 354 -4.77 29.78 -23.41
CA GLU A 354 -5.31 30.99 -24.04
C GLU A 354 -5.96 30.72 -25.40
N GLN A 355 -5.62 29.62 -26.06
CA GLN A 355 -6.18 29.22 -27.36
C GLN A 355 -7.47 28.39 -27.21
N SER A 356 -7.78 27.90 -26.03
CA SER A 356 -8.93 27.03 -25.75
C SER A 356 -10.09 27.76 -25.07
N ALA A 357 -9.91 29.04 -24.70
CA ALA A 357 -10.90 29.95 -24.12
C ALA A 357 -11.56 30.83 -25.19
#